data_d2b72a6f63484206ca65a69ff6cce48a
#
_entry.id   d2b72a6f63484206ca65a69ff6cce48a
#
_cell.length_a   1.000
_cell.length_b   1.000
_cell.length_c   1.000
_cell.angle_alpha   90.00
_cell.angle_beta   90.00
_cell.angle_gamma   90.00
#
_symmetry.space_group_name_H-M   'P 1'
#
loop_
_entity.id
_entity.type
_entity.pdbx_description
1 polymer ?
#
loop_
_entity_poly.entity_id
_entity_poly.type
_entity_poly.pdbx_seq_one_letter_code
_entity_poly.pdbx_strand_id
1 'polypeptide(L)'
;MEITAKRPWLNSLGDVPATLDYFQGSMVEAVEKIAEQYPNNIAFDFMGRSTTYKDLVANIEKCARSLRTLGVRANDKVTIAMPNCPQAIYMFYAVNMVGAIANMVHPLSSEKELEFYINES
;
A
#
# COMPACT_ATOMS: atom_id res chain seq x y z
N MET A 1 5.89 34.37 17.45
CA MET A 1 7.07 34.40 16.58
C MET A 1 6.93 33.25 15.59
N GLU A 2 6.34 33.51 14.44
CA GLU A 2 6.22 32.51 13.36
C GLU A 2 7.61 32.24 12.79
N ILE A 3 8.12 31.05 13.04
CA ILE A 3 9.32 30.56 12.33
C ILE A 3 8.84 30.17 10.93
N THR A 4 8.86 31.13 10.01
CA THR A 4 8.70 30.86 8.58
C THR A 4 9.95 30.09 8.15
N ALA A 5 9.90 28.77 8.21
CA ALA A 5 10.97 27.94 7.71
C ALA A 5 11.14 28.28 6.21
N LYS A 6 12.26 28.92 5.88
CA LYS A 6 12.64 29.17 4.49
C LYS A 6 12.71 27.82 3.78
N ARG A 7 11.91 27.64 2.72
CA ARG A 7 11.89 26.45 1.87
C ARG A 7 12.71 26.71 0.60
N PRO A 8 14.06 26.70 0.69
CA PRO A 8 14.92 27.12 -0.43
C PRO A 8 14.77 26.23 -1.67
N TRP A 9 14.32 24.99 -1.51
CA TRP A 9 14.04 24.05 -2.60
C TRP A 9 12.94 24.49 -3.54
N LEU A 10 12.02 25.36 -3.12
CA LEU A 10 10.94 25.86 -3.97
C LEU A 10 11.50 26.64 -5.17
N ASN A 11 12.66 27.27 -5.03
CA ASN A 11 13.32 27.99 -6.13
C ASN A 11 13.86 27.07 -7.22
N SER A 12 14.00 25.78 -6.94
CA SER A 12 14.52 24.76 -7.85
C SER A 12 13.42 23.94 -8.57
N LEU A 13 12.15 24.24 -8.28
CA LEU A 13 11.03 23.47 -8.84
C LEU A 13 10.77 23.80 -10.32
N GLY A 14 11.20 24.97 -10.82
CA GLY A 14 10.85 25.39 -12.19
C GLY A 14 9.34 25.42 -12.40
N ASP A 15 8.86 24.67 -13.37
CA ASP A 15 7.42 24.57 -13.73
C ASP A 15 6.65 23.55 -12.87
N VAL A 16 7.33 22.88 -11.91
CA VAL A 16 6.66 21.93 -11.02
C VAL A 16 5.88 22.69 -9.95
N PRO A 17 4.60 22.40 -9.73
CA PRO A 17 3.81 23.08 -8.71
C PRO A 17 4.38 22.81 -7.30
N ALA A 18 4.43 23.87 -6.47
CA ALA A 18 4.92 23.78 -5.10
C ALA A 18 4.00 22.97 -4.17
N THR A 19 2.75 22.81 -4.55
CA THR A 19 1.73 22.03 -3.85
C THR A 19 0.98 21.18 -4.85
N LEU A 20 0.56 19.98 -4.43
CA LEU A 20 -0.25 19.07 -5.22
C LEU A 20 -1.60 18.87 -4.54
N ASP A 21 -2.65 18.70 -5.34
CA ASP A 21 -3.94 18.26 -4.86
C ASP A 21 -3.88 16.76 -4.61
N TYR A 22 -3.89 16.36 -3.34
CA TYR A 22 -3.84 14.95 -2.98
C TYR A 22 -5.25 14.36 -2.91
N PHE A 23 -5.38 13.12 -3.37
CA PHE A 23 -6.58 12.34 -3.17
C PHE A 23 -6.91 12.24 -1.67
N GLN A 24 -8.16 12.55 -1.33
CA GLN A 24 -8.66 12.45 0.04
C GLN A 24 -9.34 11.10 0.23
N GLY A 25 -8.67 10.17 0.90
CA GLY A 25 -9.13 8.81 1.11
C GLY A 25 -7.99 7.86 1.46
N SER A 26 -8.30 6.59 1.63
CA SER A 26 -7.31 5.55 1.86
C SER A 26 -6.56 5.17 0.57
N MET A 27 -5.43 4.49 0.71
CA MET A 27 -4.65 4.01 -0.44
C MET A 27 -5.45 3.01 -1.28
N VAL A 28 -6.25 2.14 -0.65
CA VAL A 28 -7.09 1.18 -1.38
C VAL A 28 -8.21 1.87 -2.14
N GLU A 29 -8.87 2.88 -1.56
CA GLU A 29 -9.90 3.67 -2.26
C GLU A 29 -9.34 4.39 -3.49
N ALA A 30 -8.09 4.85 -3.45
CA ALA A 30 -7.44 5.44 -4.61
C ALA A 30 -7.28 4.40 -5.74
N VAL A 31 -6.89 3.17 -5.41
CA VAL A 31 -6.77 2.08 -6.39
C VAL A 31 -8.13 1.65 -6.94
N GLU A 32 -9.16 1.55 -6.09
CA GLU A 32 -10.53 1.22 -6.50
C GLU A 32 -11.07 2.26 -7.50
N LYS A 33 -10.87 3.55 -7.21
CA LYS A 33 -11.27 4.64 -8.10
C LYS A 33 -10.58 4.57 -9.48
N ILE A 34 -9.30 4.23 -9.51
CA ILE A 34 -8.58 4.03 -10.78
C ILE A 34 -9.10 2.80 -11.51
N ALA A 35 -9.42 1.71 -10.79
CA ALA A 35 -9.99 0.51 -11.38
C ALA A 35 -11.38 0.74 -11.98
N GLU A 36 -12.21 1.59 -11.37
CA GLU A 36 -13.50 2.02 -11.95
C GLU A 36 -13.32 2.81 -13.24
N GLN A 37 -12.33 3.70 -13.28
CA GLN A 37 -12.09 4.58 -14.42
C GLN A 37 -11.35 3.86 -15.56
N TYR A 38 -10.39 2.99 -15.24
CA TYR A 38 -9.51 2.31 -16.20
C TYR A 38 -9.36 0.80 -15.90
N PRO A 39 -10.46 0.02 -15.90
CA PRO A 39 -10.45 -1.36 -15.43
C PRO A 39 -9.52 -2.29 -16.22
N ASN A 40 -9.37 -2.03 -17.52
CA ASN A 40 -8.58 -2.87 -18.42
C ASN A 40 -7.12 -2.41 -18.59
N ASN A 41 -6.74 -1.27 -17.99
CA ASN A 41 -5.36 -0.84 -18.00
C ASN A 41 -4.51 -1.76 -17.14
N ILE A 42 -3.26 -1.96 -17.54
CA ILE A 42 -2.31 -2.78 -16.80
C ILE A 42 -1.90 -2.03 -15.52
N ALA A 43 -2.11 -2.64 -14.37
CA ALA A 43 -1.68 -2.12 -13.08
C ALA A 43 -0.19 -2.43 -12.83
N PHE A 44 0.24 -3.64 -13.18
CA PHE A 44 1.65 -4.05 -13.12
C PHE A 44 1.92 -5.29 -13.98
N ASP A 45 3.19 -5.50 -14.28
CA ASP A 45 3.73 -6.71 -14.89
C ASP A 45 4.64 -7.44 -13.89
N PHE A 46 4.53 -8.76 -13.84
CA PHE A 46 5.40 -9.59 -13.03
C PHE A 46 5.78 -10.86 -13.80
N MET A 47 7.07 -11.06 -14.06
CA MET A 47 7.62 -12.22 -14.77
C MET A 47 6.88 -12.54 -16.08
N GLY A 48 6.56 -11.52 -16.85
CA GLY A 48 5.89 -11.64 -18.16
C GLY A 48 4.37 -11.84 -18.07
N ARG A 49 3.77 -11.68 -16.90
CA ARG A 49 2.30 -11.71 -16.70
C ARG A 49 1.81 -10.35 -16.25
N SER A 50 0.94 -9.78 -17.08
CA SER A 50 0.28 -8.50 -16.77
C SER A 50 -0.96 -8.73 -15.91
N THR A 51 -1.17 -7.83 -14.96
CA THR A 51 -2.40 -7.77 -14.14
C THR A 51 -3.10 -6.47 -14.40
N THR A 52 -4.38 -6.51 -14.73
CA THR A 52 -5.21 -5.31 -14.92
C THR A 52 -5.66 -4.73 -13.58
N TYR A 53 -6.08 -3.44 -13.58
CA TYR A 53 -6.64 -2.84 -12.37
C TYR A 53 -7.88 -3.58 -11.85
N LYS A 54 -8.74 -4.07 -12.77
CA LYS A 54 -9.89 -4.90 -12.42
C LYS A 54 -9.49 -6.18 -11.68
N ASP A 55 -8.48 -6.89 -12.21
CA ASP A 55 -8.00 -8.13 -11.60
C ASP A 55 -7.27 -7.85 -10.28
N LEU A 56 -6.54 -6.74 -10.20
CA LEU A 56 -5.89 -6.29 -8.98
C LEU A 56 -6.92 -6.11 -7.85
N VAL A 57 -7.96 -5.32 -8.09
CA VAL A 57 -9.02 -5.06 -7.08
C VAL A 57 -9.72 -6.36 -6.69
N ALA A 58 -10.07 -7.22 -7.66
CA ALA A 58 -10.70 -8.51 -7.37
C ALA A 58 -9.83 -9.41 -6.47
N ASN A 59 -8.51 -9.41 -6.66
CA ASN A 59 -7.59 -10.17 -5.81
C ASN A 59 -7.41 -9.53 -4.42
N ILE A 60 -7.36 -8.20 -4.33
CA ILE A 60 -7.36 -7.48 -3.06
C ILE A 60 -8.59 -7.83 -2.23
N GLU A 61 -9.79 -7.79 -2.83
CA GLU A 61 -11.04 -8.15 -2.16
C GLU A 61 -11.06 -9.59 -1.65
N LYS A 62 -10.55 -10.55 -2.43
CA LYS A 62 -10.42 -11.95 -2.00
C LYS A 62 -9.53 -12.06 -0.77
N CYS A 63 -8.37 -11.41 -0.80
CA CYS A 63 -7.45 -11.38 0.35
C CYS A 63 -8.10 -10.73 1.57
N ALA A 64 -8.81 -9.60 1.39
CA ALA A 64 -9.48 -8.91 2.49
C ALA A 64 -10.58 -9.78 3.14
N ARG A 65 -11.36 -10.51 2.33
CA ARG A 65 -12.33 -11.47 2.86
C ARG A 65 -11.67 -12.59 3.66
N SER A 66 -10.55 -13.12 3.16
CA SER A 66 -9.77 -14.14 3.86
C SER A 66 -9.23 -13.64 5.19
N LEU A 67 -8.66 -12.43 5.23
CA LEU A 67 -8.18 -11.80 6.47
C LEU A 67 -9.31 -11.64 7.51
N ARG A 68 -10.49 -11.17 7.08
CA ARG A 68 -11.66 -11.07 7.98
C ARG A 68 -12.11 -12.43 8.51
N THR A 69 -12.08 -13.46 7.69
CA THR A 69 -12.40 -14.85 8.10
C THR A 69 -11.39 -15.37 9.12
N LEU A 70 -10.12 -15.02 8.99
CA LEU A 70 -9.07 -15.33 9.95
C LEU A 70 -9.17 -14.52 11.27
N GLY A 71 -10.10 -13.58 11.34
CA GLY A 71 -10.33 -12.78 12.53
C GLY A 71 -9.65 -11.42 12.58
N VAL A 72 -8.96 -11.01 11.51
CA VAL A 72 -8.32 -9.68 11.43
C VAL A 72 -9.38 -8.58 11.45
N ARG A 73 -9.17 -7.59 12.30
CA ARG A 73 -10.05 -6.43 12.52
C ARG A 73 -9.30 -5.11 12.30
N ALA A 74 -10.05 -4.02 12.28
CA ALA A 74 -9.48 -2.68 12.21
C ALA A 74 -8.49 -2.45 13.36
N ASN A 75 -7.37 -1.80 13.05
CA ASN A 75 -6.24 -1.52 13.94
C ASN A 75 -5.40 -2.74 14.36
N ASP A 76 -5.74 -3.95 13.93
CA ASP A 76 -4.85 -5.09 14.10
C ASP A 76 -3.58 -4.89 13.26
N LYS A 77 -2.47 -5.43 13.71
CA LYS A 77 -1.20 -5.38 12.99
C LYS A 77 -0.98 -6.68 12.26
N VAL A 78 -0.73 -6.57 10.95
CA VAL A 78 -0.49 -7.72 10.07
C VAL A 78 0.93 -7.62 9.52
N THR A 79 1.80 -8.50 9.96
CA THR A 79 3.17 -8.57 9.44
C THR A 79 3.19 -9.28 8.09
N ILE A 80 3.75 -8.62 7.09
CA ILE A 80 3.90 -9.12 5.73
C ILE A 80 5.39 -9.28 5.44
N ALA A 81 5.88 -10.53 5.48
CA ALA A 81 7.26 -10.89 5.17
C ALA A 81 7.32 -11.61 3.83
N MET A 82 7.07 -10.89 2.75
CA MET A 82 7.03 -11.40 1.38
C MET A 82 8.05 -10.70 0.50
N PRO A 83 8.62 -11.40 -0.52
CA PRO A 83 9.39 -10.76 -1.57
C PRO A 83 8.52 -9.83 -2.41
N ASN A 84 9.14 -9.06 -3.32
CA ASN A 84 8.42 -8.26 -4.29
C ASN A 84 7.70 -9.16 -5.29
N CYS A 85 6.44 -9.46 -5.01
CA CYS A 85 5.57 -10.34 -5.81
C CYS A 85 4.12 -9.80 -5.79
N PRO A 86 3.27 -10.24 -6.73
CA PRO A 86 1.87 -9.82 -6.78
C PRO A 86 1.11 -10.04 -5.48
N GLN A 87 1.37 -11.14 -4.79
CA GLN A 87 0.72 -11.48 -3.51
C GLN A 87 1.03 -10.47 -2.41
N ALA A 88 2.24 -9.91 -2.39
CA ALA A 88 2.59 -8.85 -1.44
C ALA A 88 1.77 -7.57 -1.70
N ILE A 89 1.53 -7.23 -2.97
CA ILE A 89 0.68 -6.10 -3.36
C ILE A 89 -0.76 -6.36 -2.91
N TYR A 90 -1.31 -7.52 -3.23
CA TYR A 90 -2.69 -7.87 -2.84
C TYR A 90 -2.87 -7.83 -1.32
N MET A 91 -1.92 -8.38 -0.58
CA MET A 91 -1.98 -8.43 0.88
C MET A 91 -1.87 -7.04 1.51
N PHE A 92 -0.96 -6.19 1.02
CA PHE A 92 -0.81 -4.81 1.49
C PHE A 92 -2.12 -4.02 1.39
N TYR A 93 -2.74 -4.02 0.21
CA TYR A 93 -4.01 -3.32 0.01
C TYR A 93 -5.18 -4.01 0.71
N ALA A 94 -5.16 -5.33 0.85
CA ALA A 94 -6.18 -6.07 1.60
C ALA A 94 -6.17 -5.72 3.10
N VAL A 95 -4.98 -5.59 3.69
CA VAL A 95 -4.82 -5.13 5.08
C VAL A 95 -5.37 -3.70 5.23
N ASN A 96 -5.08 -2.82 4.27
CA ASN A 96 -5.63 -1.47 4.25
C ASN A 96 -7.17 -1.48 4.13
N MET A 97 -7.73 -2.33 3.26
CA MET A 97 -9.18 -2.48 3.06
C MET A 97 -9.92 -2.99 4.31
N VAL A 98 -9.26 -3.80 5.12
CA VAL A 98 -9.82 -4.26 6.42
C VAL A 98 -9.74 -3.17 7.49
N GLY A 99 -8.94 -2.13 7.28
CA GLY A 99 -8.66 -1.08 8.28
C GLY A 99 -7.56 -1.49 9.27
N ALA A 100 -6.80 -2.54 8.95
CA ALA A 100 -5.68 -3.01 9.74
C ALA A 100 -4.37 -2.28 9.35
N ILE A 101 -3.32 -2.51 10.09
CA ILE A 101 -2.01 -1.88 9.92
C ILE A 101 -1.06 -2.88 9.28
N ALA A 102 -0.52 -2.55 8.10
CA ALA A 102 0.47 -3.37 7.44
C ALA A 102 1.87 -3.11 8.01
N ASN A 103 2.47 -4.13 8.62
CA ASN A 103 3.86 -4.13 9.07
C ASN A 103 4.71 -4.84 8.02
N MET A 104 5.36 -4.06 7.13
CA MET A 104 6.15 -4.59 6.03
C MET A 104 7.56 -4.92 6.49
N VAL A 105 7.94 -6.20 6.40
CA VAL A 105 9.24 -6.70 6.84
C VAL A 105 9.96 -7.39 5.68
N HIS A 106 11.28 -7.25 5.64
CA HIS A 106 12.08 -7.91 4.62
C HIS A 106 12.02 -9.44 4.79
N PRO A 107 11.73 -10.21 3.72
CA PRO A 107 11.50 -11.66 3.83
C PRO A 107 12.75 -12.47 4.23
N LEU A 108 13.95 -11.90 4.06
CA LEU A 108 15.22 -12.50 4.43
C LEU A 108 15.76 -11.98 5.78
N SER A 109 14.94 -11.29 6.57
CA SER A 109 15.31 -10.87 7.92
C SER A 109 15.59 -12.09 8.79
N SER A 110 16.59 -11.97 9.69
CA SER A 110 16.90 -13.02 10.64
C SER A 110 15.75 -13.21 11.66
N GLU A 111 15.72 -14.35 12.32
CA GLU A 111 14.73 -14.64 13.37
C GLU A 111 14.68 -13.55 14.45
N LYS A 112 15.86 -13.07 14.88
CA LYS A 112 15.96 -12.00 15.90
C LYS A 112 15.41 -10.66 15.41
N GLU A 113 15.65 -10.32 14.13
CA GLU A 113 15.09 -9.11 13.53
C GLU A 113 13.57 -9.21 13.39
N LEU A 114 13.05 -10.36 12.97
CA LEU A 114 11.61 -10.60 12.87
C LEU A 114 10.94 -10.50 14.24
N GLU A 115 11.52 -11.12 15.27
CA GLU A 115 11.05 -11.02 16.65
C GLU A 115 11.00 -9.55 17.12
N PHE A 116 12.07 -8.79 16.85
CA PHE A 116 12.14 -7.37 17.17
C PHE A 116 11.03 -6.58 16.46
N TYR A 117 10.89 -6.72 15.13
CA TYR A 117 9.89 -5.97 14.35
C TYR A 117 8.45 -6.31 14.74
N ILE A 118 8.17 -7.56 15.09
CA ILE A 118 6.84 -7.98 15.55
C ILE A 118 6.52 -7.41 16.93
N ASN A 119 7.50 -7.36 17.83
CA ASN A 119 7.31 -6.83 19.18
C ASN A 119 7.22 -5.31 19.23
N GLU A 120 7.88 -4.59 18.30
CA GLU A 120 7.84 -3.12 18.20
C GLU A 120 6.60 -2.60 17.46
N SER A 121 5.91 -3.43 16.70
CA SER A 121 4.71 -3.03 15.91
C SER A 121 3.36 -3.10 16.73
#